data_f6687ae4f10ed523d2b82cd90b5f762e
#
_entry.id   f6687ae4f10ed523d2b82cd90b5f762e
#
_cell.length_a   1.000
_cell.length_b   1.000
_cell.length_c   1.000
_cell.angle_alpha   90.00
_cell.angle_beta   90.00
_cell.angle_gamma   90.00
#
_symmetry.space_group_name_H-M   'P 1'
#
loop_
_entity.id
_entity.type
_entity.pdbx_description
1 polymer ?
#
loop_
_entity_poly.entity_id
_entity_poly.type
_entity_poly.pdbx_seq_one_letter_code
_entity_poly.pdbx_strand_id
1 'polypeptide(L)'
;MGWLFGHGQTRAELIARLTRDEEHDGFTRRCLRHCTSGNVLWSVWEIERAGEAPMRFIGCDLLAWDKTCSGWGYKDMCEQMEPLYYSCPLAYLDMVPPAAPAWREQVRAWHTARSRSLAPGDVLTLSGLSIKEAVVVSRHHRTWIVESGGRLFRLPPRLLRHIVEQRSADECGPQRTGDA
;
A
#
# COMPACT_ATOMS: atom_id res chain seq x y z
N MET A 1 -10.43 -10.18 15.31
CA MET A 1 -9.18 -10.03 16.06
C MET A 1 -9.10 -8.64 16.67
N GLY A 2 -8.66 -8.52 17.93
CA GLY A 2 -8.54 -7.26 18.67
C GLY A 2 -7.13 -6.69 18.64
N TRP A 3 -6.96 -5.50 19.21
CA TRP A 3 -5.66 -4.92 19.45
C TRP A 3 -4.99 -5.59 20.66
N LEU A 4 -3.68 -5.81 20.58
CA LEU A 4 -2.83 -6.28 21.67
C LEU A 4 -1.79 -5.19 21.98
N PHE A 5 -1.88 -4.59 23.16
CA PHE A 5 -0.97 -3.53 23.61
C PHE A 5 -0.01 -4.04 24.68
N GLY A 6 1.27 -3.63 24.57
CA GLY A 6 2.29 -3.88 25.58
C GLY A 6 2.47 -2.66 26.49
N HIS A 7 2.38 -2.84 27.81
CA HIS A 7 2.59 -1.75 28.76
C HIS A 7 4.05 -1.27 28.72
N GLY A 8 4.27 0.03 28.50
CA GLY A 8 5.59 0.62 28.40
C GLY A 8 6.42 0.19 27.18
N GLN A 9 5.88 -0.64 26.29
CA GLN A 9 6.62 -1.19 25.14
C GLN A 9 6.90 -0.13 24.11
N THR A 10 8.16 0.02 23.70
CA THR A 10 8.56 0.88 22.58
C THR A 10 8.17 0.24 21.22
N ARG A 11 8.13 1.07 20.16
CA ARG A 11 7.87 0.59 18.80
C ARG A 11 8.94 -0.39 18.32
N ALA A 12 10.20 -0.15 18.66
CA ALA A 12 11.31 -1.00 18.25
C ALA A 12 11.26 -2.38 18.92
N GLU A 13 10.99 -2.42 20.22
CA GLU A 13 10.81 -3.69 20.96
C GLU A 13 9.62 -4.48 20.42
N LEU A 14 8.50 -3.80 20.11
CA LEU A 14 7.36 -4.45 19.51
C LEU A 14 7.72 -5.10 18.17
N ILE A 15 8.39 -4.35 17.26
CA ILE A 15 8.81 -4.89 15.96
C ILE A 15 9.76 -6.08 16.15
N ALA A 16 10.77 -5.96 17.03
CA ALA A 16 11.70 -7.05 17.30
C ALA A 16 11.00 -8.30 17.83
N ARG A 17 9.97 -8.13 18.68
CA ARG A 17 9.14 -9.23 19.15
C ARG A 17 8.31 -9.87 18.04
N LEU A 18 7.65 -9.05 17.21
CA LEU A 18 6.78 -9.50 16.13
C LEU A 18 7.54 -10.15 14.95
N THR A 19 8.85 -9.95 14.86
CA THR A 19 9.69 -10.51 13.79
C THR A 19 10.68 -11.56 14.29
N ARG A 20 10.52 -12.01 15.54
CA ARG A 20 11.36 -13.06 16.13
C ARG A 20 11.01 -14.41 15.51
N ASP A 21 12.05 -15.18 15.21
CA ASP A 21 11.89 -16.60 14.89
C ASP A 21 11.37 -17.37 16.10
N GLU A 22 10.51 -18.34 15.85
CA GLU A 22 9.88 -19.17 16.86
C GLU A 22 10.11 -20.63 16.54
N GLU A 23 10.49 -21.37 17.54
CA GLU A 23 10.65 -22.82 17.50
C GLU A 23 9.70 -23.47 18.50
N HIS A 24 8.83 -24.35 18.02
CA HIS A 24 7.88 -25.12 18.84
C HIS A 24 7.98 -26.59 18.47
N ASP A 25 7.45 -27.48 19.34
CA ASP A 25 7.39 -28.89 19.04
C ASP A 25 6.66 -29.15 17.73
N GLY A 26 7.42 -29.60 16.72
CA GLY A 26 6.89 -29.99 15.41
C GLY A 26 6.84 -28.89 14.35
N PHE A 27 7.15 -27.62 14.65
CA PHE A 27 7.29 -26.61 13.61
C PHE A 27 8.29 -25.50 13.97
N THR A 28 8.87 -24.91 12.94
CA THR A 28 9.71 -23.70 13.02
C THR A 28 9.06 -22.60 12.21
N ARG A 29 8.97 -21.39 12.77
CA ARG A 29 8.49 -20.18 12.09
C ARG A 29 9.64 -19.19 11.99
N ARG A 30 10.01 -18.80 10.77
CA ARG A 30 11.12 -17.86 10.50
C ARG A 30 10.63 -16.61 9.80
N CYS A 31 11.09 -15.46 10.26
CA CYS A 31 10.87 -14.18 9.59
C CYS A 31 11.95 -13.98 8.52
N LEU A 32 11.65 -14.28 7.27
CA LEU A 32 12.58 -14.16 6.16
C LEU A 32 12.92 -12.71 5.83
N ARG A 33 11.94 -11.82 5.92
CA ARG A 33 12.08 -10.38 5.67
C ARG A 33 11.01 -9.60 6.41
N HIS A 34 11.35 -8.37 6.80
CA HIS A 34 10.37 -7.42 7.31
C HIS A 34 10.75 -5.98 6.94
N CYS A 35 9.75 -5.10 6.91
CA CYS A 35 9.92 -3.66 6.79
C CYS A 35 8.68 -2.92 7.32
N THR A 36 8.81 -1.63 7.56
CA THR A 36 7.67 -0.78 7.95
C THR A 36 7.33 0.24 6.88
N SER A 37 6.02 0.47 6.68
CA SER A 37 5.48 1.55 5.87
C SER A 37 4.49 2.36 6.72
N GLY A 38 4.95 3.48 7.27
CA GLY A 38 4.20 4.21 8.30
C GLY A 38 3.99 3.36 9.54
N ASN A 39 2.74 3.12 9.89
CA ASN A 39 2.34 2.28 11.03
C ASN A 39 2.02 0.84 10.63
N VAL A 40 2.37 0.41 9.44
CA VAL A 40 2.19 -0.97 9.01
C VAL A 40 3.54 -1.68 9.00
N LEU A 41 3.64 -2.79 9.71
CA LEU A 41 4.76 -3.73 9.65
C LEU A 41 4.39 -4.83 8.64
N TRP A 42 5.20 -4.97 7.62
CA TRP A 42 5.14 -6.05 6.64
C TRP A 42 6.21 -7.08 6.93
N SER A 43 5.86 -8.35 6.87
CA SER A 43 6.77 -9.47 7.09
C SER A 43 6.51 -10.60 6.10
N VAL A 44 7.54 -11.33 5.74
CA VAL A 44 7.45 -12.59 5.01
C VAL A 44 7.87 -13.69 5.95
N TRP A 45 6.99 -14.64 6.13
CA TRP A 45 7.17 -15.77 7.03
C TRP A 45 7.34 -17.07 6.27
N GLU A 46 8.15 -17.93 6.82
CA GLU A 46 8.24 -19.34 6.43
C GLU A 46 7.91 -20.21 7.63
N ILE A 47 7.02 -21.15 7.46
CA ILE A 47 6.70 -22.20 8.43
C ILE A 47 7.17 -23.52 7.87
N GLU A 48 8.04 -24.20 8.61
CA GLU A 48 8.48 -25.56 8.34
C GLU A 48 7.85 -26.51 9.35
N ARG A 49 7.26 -27.59 8.88
CA ARG A 49 6.74 -28.70 9.71
C ARG A 49 7.39 -30.00 9.28
N ALA A 50 7.64 -30.87 10.24
CA ALA A 50 8.22 -32.18 9.94
C ALA A 50 7.35 -32.97 8.95
N GLY A 51 7.94 -33.34 7.80
CA GLY A 51 7.25 -34.11 6.76
C GLY A 51 6.36 -33.30 5.80
N GLU A 52 6.30 -31.98 5.93
CA GLU A 52 5.54 -31.08 5.05
C GLU A 52 6.48 -30.18 4.23
N ALA A 53 6.03 -29.73 3.07
CA ALA A 53 6.74 -28.69 2.33
C ALA A 53 6.66 -27.35 3.07
N PRO A 54 7.74 -26.53 3.07
CA PRO A 54 7.71 -25.21 3.70
C PRO A 54 6.58 -24.33 3.16
N MET A 55 5.82 -23.70 4.05
CA MET A 55 4.76 -22.76 3.70
C MET A 55 5.22 -21.32 3.92
N ARG A 56 5.00 -20.46 2.92
CA ARG A 56 5.31 -19.04 3.02
C ARG A 56 4.06 -18.19 2.93
N PHE A 57 4.03 -17.10 3.70
CA PHE A 57 2.94 -16.13 3.68
C PHE A 57 3.42 -14.72 4.02
N ILE A 58 2.63 -13.72 3.65
CA ILE A 58 2.85 -12.32 4.01
C ILE A 58 2.06 -12.01 5.28
N GLY A 59 2.75 -11.54 6.31
CA GLY A 59 2.17 -10.95 7.51
C GLY A 59 2.03 -9.44 7.37
N CYS A 60 0.99 -8.91 7.99
CA CYS A 60 0.69 -7.48 8.04
C CYS A 60 0.21 -7.11 9.44
N ASP A 61 1.03 -6.39 10.19
CA ASP A 61 0.68 -5.92 11.52
C ASP A 61 0.46 -4.41 11.50
N LEU A 62 -0.73 -3.97 11.89
CA LEU A 62 -1.01 -2.56 12.10
C LEU A 62 -0.53 -2.16 13.48
N LEU A 63 0.40 -1.21 13.55
CA LEU A 63 1.01 -0.72 14.78
C LEU A 63 0.29 0.54 15.26
N ALA A 64 0.03 0.65 16.57
CA ALA A 64 -0.53 1.83 17.17
C ALA A 64 0.06 2.10 18.56
N TRP A 65 0.11 3.38 18.93
CA TRP A 65 0.42 3.82 20.28
C TRP A 65 -0.87 3.95 21.09
N ASP A 66 -0.90 3.42 22.30
CA ASP A 66 -1.98 3.61 23.25
C ASP A 66 -1.52 4.41 24.48
N LYS A 67 -2.26 5.48 24.78
CA LYS A 67 -1.96 6.37 25.92
C LYS A 67 -2.19 5.70 27.26
N THR A 68 -3.17 4.82 27.36
CA THR A 68 -3.55 4.16 28.63
C THR A 68 -2.47 3.19 29.08
N CYS A 69 -1.94 2.41 28.13
CA CYS A 69 -0.84 1.49 28.37
C CYS A 69 0.53 2.17 28.32
N SER A 70 0.59 3.45 27.87
CA SER A 70 1.84 4.16 27.57
C SER A 70 2.78 3.30 26.72
N GLY A 71 2.23 2.59 25.74
CA GLY A 71 2.98 1.60 24.99
C GLY A 71 2.43 1.34 23.58
N TRP A 72 3.27 0.73 22.75
CA TRP A 72 2.91 0.31 21.42
C TRP A 72 2.21 -1.05 21.45
N GLY A 73 1.22 -1.18 20.58
CA GLY A 73 0.50 -2.42 20.34
C GLY A 73 0.33 -2.68 18.85
N TYR A 74 -0.27 -3.81 18.55
CA TYR A 74 -0.50 -4.24 17.17
C TYR A 74 -1.86 -4.91 17.01
N LYS A 75 -2.29 -4.95 15.76
CA LYS A 75 -3.37 -5.79 15.27
C LYS A 75 -2.85 -6.56 14.08
N ASP A 76 -2.79 -7.89 14.21
CA ASP A 76 -2.35 -8.77 13.15
C ASP A 76 -3.40 -8.91 12.05
N MET A 77 -2.92 -8.99 10.81
CA MET A 77 -3.69 -9.24 9.61
C MET A 77 -2.84 -10.13 8.70
N CYS A 78 -3.45 -10.86 7.79
CA CYS A 78 -2.72 -11.66 6.82
C CYS A 78 -3.32 -11.49 5.42
N GLU A 79 -2.63 -12.00 4.40
CA GLU A 79 -3.02 -11.86 3.00
C GLU A 79 -4.44 -12.38 2.69
N GLN A 80 -4.92 -13.38 3.45
CA GLN A 80 -6.27 -13.93 3.30
C GLN A 80 -7.36 -13.08 4.00
N MET A 81 -6.98 -12.07 4.80
CA MET A 81 -7.90 -11.21 5.56
C MET A 81 -8.04 -9.86 4.85
N GLU A 82 -9.12 -9.67 4.15
CA GLU A 82 -9.44 -8.36 3.55
C GLU A 82 -10.21 -7.46 4.54
N PRO A 83 -10.03 -6.12 4.43
CA PRO A 83 -9.12 -5.41 3.55
C PRO A 83 -7.71 -5.28 4.14
N LEU A 84 -6.69 -5.62 3.37
CA LEU A 84 -5.31 -5.33 3.70
C LEU A 84 -4.87 -3.98 3.14
N TYR A 85 -3.80 -3.42 3.73
CA TYR A 85 -3.15 -2.23 3.18
C TYR A 85 -2.44 -2.56 1.86
N TYR A 86 -2.31 -1.55 0.98
CA TYR A 86 -1.68 -1.73 -0.33
C TYR A 86 -0.21 -1.32 -0.38
N SER A 87 0.37 -0.93 0.76
CA SER A 87 1.77 -0.53 0.87
C SER A 87 2.75 -1.70 1.02
N CYS A 88 2.30 -2.93 0.80
CA CYS A 88 3.15 -4.12 0.80
C CYS A 88 4.26 -3.97 -0.25
N PRO A 89 5.55 -4.24 0.08
CA PRO A 89 6.61 -4.22 -0.92
C PRO A 89 6.34 -5.23 -2.04
N LEU A 90 6.52 -4.81 -3.31
CA LEU A 90 6.31 -5.71 -4.46
C LEU A 90 7.17 -6.98 -4.38
N ALA A 91 8.42 -6.83 -3.93
CA ALA A 91 9.32 -7.97 -3.77
C ALA A 91 8.80 -9.05 -2.80
N TYR A 92 7.90 -8.72 -1.87
CA TYR A 92 7.32 -9.71 -0.95
C TYR A 92 6.27 -10.57 -1.65
N LEU A 93 5.56 -10.01 -2.64
CA LEU A 93 4.60 -10.77 -3.44
C LEU A 93 5.26 -11.91 -4.22
N ASP A 94 6.54 -11.74 -4.59
CA ASP A 94 7.29 -12.73 -5.37
C ASP A 94 7.96 -13.80 -4.47
N MET A 95 8.01 -13.57 -3.16
CA MET A 95 8.61 -14.50 -2.19
C MET A 95 7.63 -15.57 -1.69
N VAL A 96 6.34 -15.41 -1.92
CA VAL A 96 5.29 -16.29 -1.40
C VAL A 96 4.40 -16.81 -2.51
N PRO A 97 3.82 -18.02 -2.37
CA PRO A 97 2.82 -18.50 -3.33
C PRO A 97 1.67 -17.53 -3.49
N PRO A 98 1.08 -17.42 -4.69
CA PRO A 98 -0.03 -16.49 -4.92
C PRO A 98 -1.26 -16.89 -4.10
N ALA A 99 -1.68 -15.98 -3.24
CA ALA A 99 -2.95 -15.99 -2.54
C ALA A 99 -3.60 -14.62 -2.70
N ALA A 100 -4.88 -14.46 -2.41
CA ALA A 100 -5.62 -13.21 -2.49
C ALA A 100 -5.33 -12.40 -3.78
N PRO A 101 -5.63 -12.91 -5.00
CA PRO A 101 -5.19 -12.30 -6.26
C PRO A 101 -5.69 -10.86 -6.42
N ALA A 102 -6.92 -10.57 -5.99
CA ALA A 102 -7.49 -9.23 -6.05
C ALA A 102 -6.70 -8.22 -5.20
N TRP A 103 -6.28 -8.60 -3.99
CA TRP A 103 -5.44 -7.76 -3.15
C TRP A 103 -4.07 -7.52 -3.78
N ARG A 104 -3.42 -8.55 -4.33
CA ARG A 104 -2.12 -8.44 -5.01
C ARG A 104 -2.18 -7.50 -6.21
N GLU A 105 -3.26 -7.54 -6.97
CA GLU A 105 -3.50 -6.60 -8.07
C GLU A 105 -3.61 -5.15 -7.55
N GLN A 106 -4.35 -4.93 -6.45
CA GLN A 106 -4.43 -3.62 -5.81
C GLN A 106 -3.08 -3.11 -5.29
N VAL A 107 -2.24 -4.00 -4.74
CA VAL A 107 -0.86 -3.64 -4.34
C VAL A 107 -0.06 -3.18 -5.55
N ARG A 108 -0.08 -3.92 -6.67
CA ARG A 108 0.62 -3.52 -7.89
C ARG A 108 0.10 -2.19 -8.44
N ALA A 109 -1.22 -2.02 -8.49
CA ALA A 109 -1.85 -0.77 -8.92
C ALA A 109 -1.47 0.41 -8.01
N TRP A 110 -1.39 0.19 -6.70
CA TRP A 110 -0.97 1.21 -5.74
C TRP A 110 0.49 1.66 -5.98
N HIS A 111 1.42 0.72 -6.22
CA HIS A 111 2.82 1.03 -6.53
C HIS A 111 2.94 1.75 -7.88
N THR A 112 2.25 1.27 -8.91
CA THR A 112 2.20 1.91 -10.22
C THR A 112 1.70 3.34 -10.11
N ALA A 113 0.60 3.58 -9.37
CA ALA A 113 0.07 4.92 -9.16
C ALA A 113 1.07 5.84 -8.47
N ARG A 114 1.83 5.35 -7.49
CA ARG A 114 2.84 6.15 -6.78
C ARG A 114 4.10 6.44 -7.59
N SER A 115 4.44 5.58 -8.53
CA SER A 115 5.59 5.79 -9.44
C SER A 115 5.27 6.73 -10.60
N ARG A 116 3.98 7.07 -10.83
CA ARG A 116 3.58 7.98 -11.90
C ARG A 116 4.19 9.36 -11.68
N SER A 117 4.85 9.85 -12.72
CA SER A 117 5.26 11.24 -12.80
C SER A 117 4.14 12.00 -13.53
N LEU A 118 3.47 12.91 -12.83
CA LEU A 118 2.50 13.81 -13.43
C LEU A 118 3.16 15.15 -13.71
N ALA A 119 2.84 15.74 -14.86
CA ALA A 119 3.28 17.07 -15.25
C ALA A 119 2.08 18.02 -15.44
N PRO A 120 2.25 19.34 -15.25
CA PRO A 120 1.22 20.29 -15.65
C PRO A 120 0.84 20.12 -17.12
N GLY A 121 -0.47 20.08 -17.39
CA GLY A 121 -1.03 19.83 -18.72
C GLY A 121 -1.39 18.37 -18.98
N ASP A 122 -0.93 17.42 -18.19
CA ASP A 122 -1.36 16.02 -18.34
C ASP A 122 -2.88 15.91 -18.15
N VAL A 123 -3.52 15.15 -19.04
CA VAL A 123 -4.94 14.81 -18.97
C VAL A 123 -5.08 13.45 -18.30
N LEU A 124 -5.86 13.39 -17.25
CA LEU A 124 -6.09 12.20 -16.43
C LEU A 124 -7.51 11.70 -16.62
N THR A 125 -7.67 10.43 -16.94
CA THR A 125 -8.95 9.73 -16.81
C THR A 125 -9.00 9.03 -15.46
N LEU A 126 -10.07 9.24 -14.69
CA LEU A 126 -10.22 8.78 -13.32
C LEU A 126 -11.39 7.79 -13.21
N SER A 127 -11.21 6.72 -12.42
CA SER A 127 -12.24 5.73 -12.12
C SER A 127 -12.56 5.70 -10.62
N GLY A 128 -13.81 5.41 -10.28
CA GLY A 128 -14.24 5.31 -8.88
C GLY A 128 -14.32 6.65 -8.12
N LEU A 129 -14.23 7.78 -8.84
CA LEU A 129 -14.38 9.12 -8.29
C LEU A 129 -15.56 9.84 -8.96
N SER A 130 -16.05 10.92 -8.35
CA SER A 130 -17.07 11.79 -8.93
C SER A 130 -16.55 12.55 -10.16
N ILE A 131 -15.26 12.83 -10.21
CA ILE A 131 -14.56 13.44 -11.34
C ILE A 131 -14.10 12.31 -12.26
N LYS A 132 -14.43 12.40 -13.56
CA LYS A 132 -14.06 11.39 -14.54
C LYS A 132 -12.82 11.77 -15.34
N GLU A 133 -12.67 13.05 -15.63
CA GLU A 133 -11.55 13.60 -16.36
C GLU A 133 -11.04 14.86 -15.67
N ALA A 134 -9.73 15.06 -15.66
CA ALA A 134 -9.11 16.23 -15.06
C ALA A 134 -7.78 16.54 -15.75
N VAL A 135 -7.41 17.82 -15.78
CA VAL A 135 -6.10 18.28 -16.25
C VAL A 135 -5.22 18.63 -15.07
N VAL A 136 -3.99 18.20 -15.08
CA VAL A 136 -3.01 18.56 -14.04
C VAL A 136 -2.63 20.03 -14.23
N VAL A 137 -2.85 20.84 -13.21
CA VAL A 137 -2.51 22.27 -13.21
C VAL A 137 -1.16 22.52 -12.57
N SER A 138 -0.93 21.97 -11.39
CA SER A 138 0.30 22.19 -10.63
C SER A 138 0.49 21.14 -9.54
N ARG A 139 1.70 21.14 -8.96
CA ARG A 139 2.01 20.35 -7.77
C ARG A 139 2.19 21.29 -6.57
N HIS A 140 1.52 20.99 -5.47
CA HIS A 140 1.70 21.69 -4.21
C HIS A 140 2.10 20.70 -3.11
N HIS A 141 3.38 20.73 -2.70
CA HIS A 141 3.97 19.74 -1.81
C HIS A 141 3.78 18.30 -2.30
N ARG A 142 2.98 17.51 -1.57
CA ARG A 142 2.67 16.10 -1.88
C ARG A 142 1.33 15.91 -2.59
N THR A 143 0.68 17.00 -2.99
CA THR A 143 -0.67 16.98 -3.57
C THR A 143 -0.62 17.60 -4.95
N TRP A 144 -1.32 17.01 -5.90
CA TRP A 144 -1.54 17.59 -7.21
C TRP A 144 -2.80 18.45 -7.20
N ILE A 145 -2.74 19.58 -7.88
CA ILE A 145 -3.90 20.39 -8.19
C ILE A 145 -4.32 20.03 -9.61
N VAL A 146 -5.55 19.63 -9.76
CA VAL A 146 -6.15 19.26 -11.05
C VAL A 146 -7.40 20.11 -11.29
N GLU A 147 -7.67 20.39 -12.56
CA GLU A 147 -8.85 21.10 -13.01
C GLU A 147 -9.81 20.15 -13.68
N SER A 148 -11.09 20.25 -13.39
CA SER A 148 -12.16 19.50 -14.04
C SER A 148 -13.45 20.34 -14.06
N GLY A 149 -13.99 20.55 -15.23
CA GLY A 149 -15.22 21.33 -15.41
C GLY A 149 -15.14 22.77 -14.87
N GLY A 150 -14.00 23.44 -15.04
CA GLY A 150 -13.76 24.81 -14.56
C GLY A 150 -13.52 24.92 -13.06
N ARG A 151 -13.32 23.81 -12.35
CA ARG A 151 -13.08 23.78 -10.89
C ARG A 151 -11.75 23.11 -10.56
N LEU A 152 -11.08 23.64 -9.53
CA LEU A 152 -9.84 23.09 -9.03
C LEU A 152 -10.10 22.08 -7.90
N PHE A 153 -9.42 20.95 -7.97
CA PHE A 153 -9.49 19.88 -6.98
C PHE A 153 -8.10 19.51 -6.50
N ARG A 154 -8.02 19.00 -5.27
CA ARG A 154 -6.78 18.43 -4.73
C ARG A 154 -6.78 16.92 -4.95
N LEU A 155 -5.74 16.42 -5.62
CA LEU A 155 -5.50 14.99 -5.84
C LEU A 155 -4.32 14.54 -4.97
N PRO A 156 -4.58 14.08 -3.74
CA PRO A 156 -3.53 13.56 -2.86
C PRO A 156 -2.98 12.22 -3.37
N PRO A 157 -1.77 11.81 -2.96
CA PRO A 157 -1.13 10.58 -3.43
C PRO A 157 -2.00 9.31 -3.34
N ARG A 158 -2.85 9.23 -2.31
CA ARG A 158 -3.76 8.09 -2.13
C ARG A 158 -4.81 7.94 -3.25
N LEU A 159 -5.13 9.02 -3.96
CA LEU A 159 -6.09 9.00 -5.05
C LEU A 159 -5.45 8.74 -6.42
N LEU A 160 -4.12 8.75 -6.55
CA LEU A 160 -3.43 8.47 -7.81
C LEU A 160 -3.74 7.06 -8.34
N ARG A 161 -4.13 6.13 -7.48
CA ARG A 161 -4.59 4.78 -7.86
C ARG A 161 -5.86 4.77 -8.71
N HIS A 162 -6.63 5.87 -8.69
CA HIS A 162 -7.85 6.01 -9.47
C HIS A 162 -7.59 6.50 -10.90
N ILE A 163 -6.34 6.84 -11.24
CA ILE A 163 -5.95 7.20 -12.59
C ILE A 163 -5.89 5.92 -13.42
N VAL A 164 -6.79 5.76 -14.35
CA VAL A 164 -6.82 4.63 -15.29
C VAL A 164 -6.06 4.93 -16.57
N GLU A 165 -6.02 6.20 -16.99
CA GLU A 165 -5.27 6.67 -18.15
C GLU A 165 -4.61 8.02 -17.87
N GLN A 166 -3.44 8.24 -18.42
CA GLN A 166 -2.71 9.51 -18.39
C GLN A 166 -2.20 9.79 -19.81
N ARG A 167 -2.57 10.92 -20.37
CA ARG A 167 -2.07 11.41 -21.64
C ARG A 167 -1.23 12.65 -21.39
N SER A 168 -0.03 12.71 -21.92
CA SER A 168 0.83 13.87 -21.74
C SER A 168 0.30 15.08 -22.53
N ALA A 169 0.64 16.29 -22.05
CA ALA A 169 0.27 17.54 -22.74
C ALA A 169 0.73 17.56 -24.20
N ASP A 170 1.88 16.94 -24.49
CA ASP A 170 2.47 16.89 -25.83
C ASP A 170 1.70 15.97 -26.78
N GLU A 171 0.97 14.99 -26.27
CA GLU A 171 0.11 14.08 -27.07
C GLU A 171 -1.26 14.68 -27.36
N CYS A 172 -1.68 15.68 -26.58
CA CYS A 172 -2.87 16.48 -26.81
C CYS A 172 -2.54 17.69 -27.71
N GLY A 173 -2.08 17.44 -28.95
CA GLY A 173 -1.82 18.51 -29.93
C GLY A 173 -3.01 19.49 -30.04
N PRO A 174 -2.79 20.76 -30.41
CA PRO A 174 -3.84 21.76 -30.45
C PRO A 174 -4.99 21.25 -31.35
N GLN A 175 -6.17 21.05 -30.74
CA GLN A 175 -7.38 20.90 -31.51
C GLN A 175 -7.50 22.15 -32.35
N ARG A 176 -7.22 22.01 -33.64
CA ARG A 176 -7.53 23.06 -34.62
C ARG A 176 -9.03 23.31 -34.49
N THR A 177 -9.38 24.41 -33.86
CA THR A 177 -10.69 25.03 -34.00
C THR A 177 -10.77 25.37 -35.48
N GLY A 178 -11.48 24.52 -36.24
CA GLY A 178 -11.82 24.82 -37.63
C GLY A 178 -12.80 25.98 -37.60
N ASP A 179 -12.31 27.15 -37.98
CA ASP A 179 -13.15 28.23 -38.43
C ASP A 179 -13.84 27.78 -39.75
N ALA A 180 -15.16 27.80 -39.69
CA ALA A 180 -16.01 27.81 -40.89
C ALA A 180 -17.11 28.85 -40.67
#